data_78f8d0103e9f1191d68d5066e1850e1a
#
_entry.id   78f8d0103e9f1191d68d5066e1850e1a
#
_cell.length_a   1.000
_cell.length_b   1.000
_cell.length_c   1.000
_cell.angle_alpha   90.00
_cell.angle_beta   90.00
_cell.angle_gamma   90.00
#
_symmetry.space_group_name_H-M   'P 1'
#
loop_
_entity.id
_entity.type
_entity.pdbx_description
1 polymer ?
#
loop_
_entity_poly.entity_id
_entity_poly.type
_entity_poly.pdbx_seq_one_letter_code
_entity_poly.pdbx_strand_id
1 'polypeptide(L)'
;MQKLWGKVSIGTLWYLSGGFGKSNGADFSNVRITRGYLTLKFKPVPWFQPRVTLDTSQDSSGDWKVRLKYMHAKFVLPVETAWVTEPNVEFGLVHGPWFDYEENINRYRMQGTMFVERNGVINSADTGVTVAMLLGKKLPKAYQQSVSNEYPGEFGSIAFGVYNGGGYHAAENNTNKVFESRVSVRPLGPILPNLQLSYLLIYGKGNTPAQVCDDTGANCYPGEPAWRLNAGMASFEDEYFVATAQVAKGRGNQSGSKIDAAGAALTSEGYSGFAEVRLPWIDSSLVGRYDHWNWAGTGTDRVIAGFAYRFLGEGNVVLLDYDRSMPDGGTDSWEAKLTVQVKVP
;
A
#
# COMPACT_ATOMS: atom_id res chain seq x y z
N MET A 1 -26.54 -24.07 10.78
CA MET A 1 -26.24 -23.12 9.70
C MET A 1 -26.56 -21.65 10.05
N GLN A 2 -27.71 -21.32 10.63
CA GLN A 2 -28.06 -19.91 10.99
C GLN A 2 -27.06 -19.18 11.92
N LYS A 3 -26.35 -19.87 12.82
CA LYS A 3 -25.32 -19.26 13.71
C LYS A 3 -24.01 -18.85 12.98
N LEU A 4 -23.76 -19.34 11.77
CA LEU A 4 -22.55 -19.00 10.99
C LEU A 4 -22.72 -17.71 10.18
N TRP A 5 -23.92 -17.42 9.66
CA TRP A 5 -24.16 -16.26 8.81
C TRP A 5 -24.00 -14.91 9.50
N GLY A 6 -24.28 -14.81 10.81
CA GLY A 6 -24.03 -13.60 11.60
C GLY A 6 -22.54 -13.28 11.86
N LYS A 7 -21.63 -14.09 11.31
CA LYS A 7 -20.16 -13.96 11.45
C LYS A 7 -19.45 -13.70 10.12
N VAL A 8 -20.21 -13.46 9.06
CA VAL A 8 -19.73 -13.12 7.72
C VAL A 8 -20.05 -11.65 7.48
N SER A 9 -19.05 -10.88 7.06
CA SER A 9 -19.27 -9.55 6.50
C SER A 9 -18.85 -9.52 5.03
N ILE A 10 -19.65 -8.87 4.21
CA ILE A 10 -19.40 -8.66 2.78
C ILE A 10 -19.25 -7.16 2.60
N GLY A 11 -18.10 -6.74 2.08
CA GLY A 11 -17.84 -5.34 1.81
C GLY A 11 -17.42 -5.11 0.36
N THR A 12 -17.71 -3.93 -0.16
CA THR A 12 -17.24 -3.51 -1.48
C THR A 12 -16.58 -2.15 -1.42
N LEU A 13 -15.61 -1.93 -2.31
CA LEU A 13 -14.95 -0.63 -2.47
C LEU A 13 -14.71 -0.39 -3.97
N TRP A 14 -15.26 0.69 -4.49
CA TRP A 14 -15.12 1.07 -5.90
C TRP A 14 -14.53 2.47 -6.04
N TYR A 15 -13.68 2.65 -7.06
CA TYR A 15 -13.18 3.95 -7.51
C TYR A 15 -13.64 4.20 -8.95
N LEU A 16 -14.59 5.12 -9.10
CA LEU A 16 -15.15 5.55 -10.38
C LEU A 16 -14.56 6.91 -10.70
N SER A 17 -13.82 7.02 -11.80
CA SER A 17 -13.08 8.25 -12.13
C SER A 17 -13.44 8.75 -13.51
N GLY A 18 -13.60 10.05 -13.64
CA GLY A 18 -13.61 10.77 -14.92
C GLY A 18 -12.48 11.79 -14.90
N GLY A 19 -11.70 11.84 -15.97
CA GLY A 19 -10.56 12.76 -16.03
C GLY A 19 -10.11 13.08 -17.45
N PHE A 20 -9.31 14.12 -17.54
CA PHE A 20 -8.66 14.55 -18.76
C PHE A 20 -7.24 15.02 -18.44
N GLY A 21 -6.38 14.99 -19.44
CA GLY A 21 -4.99 15.38 -19.23
C GLY A 21 -4.10 15.09 -20.41
N LYS A 22 -2.81 14.94 -20.12
CA LYS A 22 -1.79 14.63 -21.09
C LYS A 22 -0.92 13.49 -20.60
N SER A 23 -0.73 12.46 -21.42
CA SER A 23 0.14 11.33 -21.14
C SER A 23 1.10 11.12 -22.31
N ASN A 24 2.41 11.11 -22.03
CA ASN A 24 3.46 10.99 -23.05
C ASN A 24 3.27 11.93 -24.25
N GLY A 25 2.84 13.18 -23.98
CA GLY A 25 2.61 14.21 -25.00
C GLY A 25 1.24 14.14 -25.70
N ALA A 26 0.46 13.07 -25.55
CA ALA A 26 -0.86 12.91 -26.13
C ALA A 26 -1.97 13.31 -25.16
N ASP A 27 -2.97 14.05 -25.65
CA ASP A 27 -4.14 14.40 -24.85
C ASP A 27 -5.08 13.19 -24.68
N PHE A 28 -5.73 13.09 -23.54
CA PHE A 28 -6.73 12.07 -23.29
C PHE A 28 -7.91 12.62 -22.47
N SER A 29 -9.06 11.98 -22.62
CA SER A 29 -10.22 12.16 -21.76
C SER A 29 -10.95 10.82 -21.65
N ASN A 30 -11.22 10.38 -20.43
CA ASN A 30 -11.89 9.09 -20.22
C ASN A 30 -12.71 9.04 -18.93
N VAL A 31 -13.67 8.13 -18.90
CA VAL A 31 -14.37 7.68 -17.69
C VAL A 31 -14.00 6.22 -17.48
N ARG A 32 -13.60 5.87 -16.25
CA ARG A 32 -13.09 4.52 -15.97
C ARG A 32 -13.40 4.08 -14.54
N ILE A 33 -13.49 2.78 -14.35
CA ILE A 33 -13.40 2.16 -13.04
C ILE A 33 -11.90 1.92 -12.79
N THR A 34 -11.31 2.70 -11.90
CA THR A 34 -9.88 2.57 -11.60
C THR A 34 -9.59 1.43 -10.63
N ARG A 35 -10.60 0.99 -9.87
CA ARG A 35 -10.48 -0.11 -8.92
C ARG A 35 -11.86 -0.64 -8.49
N GLY A 36 -11.95 -1.95 -8.24
CA GLY A 36 -13.12 -2.57 -7.66
C GLY A 36 -12.73 -3.73 -6.77
N TYR A 37 -13.14 -3.69 -5.51
CA TYR A 37 -12.92 -4.78 -4.55
C TYR A 37 -14.24 -5.36 -4.07
N LEU A 38 -14.28 -6.70 -3.98
CA LEU A 38 -15.28 -7.46 -3.24
C LEU A 38 -14.56 -8.22 -2.13
N THR A 39 -14.89 -7.94 -0.88
CA THR A 39 -14.25 -8.55 0.28
C THR A 39 -15.24 -9.36 1.09
N LEU A 40 -14.88 -10.61 1.37
CA LEU A 40 -15.57 -11.50 2.31
C LEU A 40 -14.68 -11.68 3.54
N LYS A 41 -15.17 -11.32 4.70
CA LYS A 41 -14.49 -11.56 5.99
C LYS A 41 -15.34 -12.52 6.83
N PHE A 42 -14.69 -13.51 7.39
CA PHE A 42 -15.30 -14.48 8.28
C PHE A 42 -14.73 -14.31 9.68
N LYS A 43 -15.56 -14.40 10.69
CA LYS A 43 -15.12 -14.39 12.09
C LYS A 43 -15.89 -15.48 12.88
N PRO A 44 -15.71 -16.76 12.52
CA PRO A 44 -16.44 -17.87 13.16
C PRO A 44 -16.15 -17.93 14.67
N VAL A 45 -14.92 -17.62 15.05
CA VAL A 45 -14.48 -17.48 16.45
C VAL A 45 -13.51 -16.28 16.56
N PRO A 46 -13.30 -15.69 17.75
CA PRO A 46 -12.46 -14.50 17.91
C PRO A 46 -11.02 -14.68 17.41
N TRP A 47 -10.46 -15.85 17.57
CA TRP A 47 -9.06 -16.17 17.24
C TRP A 47 -8.84 -16.61 15.78
N PHE A 48 -9.91 -16.87 14.99
CA PHE A 48 -9.81 -17.32 13.61
C PHE A 48 -10.63 -16.42 12.68
N GLN A 49 -9.98 -15.70 11.79
CA GLN A 49 -10.54 -14.63 10.96
C GLN A 49 -10.07 -14.75 9.50
N PRO A 50 -10.58 -15.70 8.72
CA PRO A 50 -10.24 -15.77 7.29
C PRO A 50 -10.83 -14.62 6.48
N ARG A 51 -10.11 -14.24 5.41
CA ARG A 51 -10.50 -13.19 4.47
C ARG A 51 -10.26 -13.62 3.03
N VAL A 52 -11.20 -13.26 2.16
CA VAL A 52 -11.04 -13.33 0.71
C VAL A 52 -11.35 -11.96 0.14
N THR A 53 -10.48 -11.46 -0.76
CA THR A 53 -10.72 -10.20 -1.49
C THR A 53 -10.45 -10.43 -2.97
N LEU A 54 -11.45 -10.16 -3.78
CA LEU A 54 -11.34 -10.11 -5.22
C LEU A 54 -11.03 -8.68 -5.64
N ASP A 55 -10.18 -8.53 -6.66
CA ASP A 55 -9.78 -7.26 -7.28
C ASP A 55 -10.20 -7.29 -8.75
N THR A 56 -10.96 -6.29 -9.18
CA THR A 56 -11.40 -6.14 -10.57
C THR A 56 -10.54 -5.09 -11.26
N SER A 57 -9.99 -5.45 -12.40
CA SER A 57 -9.16 -4.56 -13.22
C SER A 57 -9.45 -4.78 -14.71
N GLN A 58 -9.24 -3.74 -15.52
CA GLN A 58 -9.25 -3.84 -16.95
C GLN A 58 -7.85 -4.11 -17.47
N ASP A 59 -7.70 -5.00 -18.42
CA ASP A 59 -6.41 -5.29 -19.06
C ASP A 59 -6.14 -4.35 -20.25
N SER A 60 -5.00 -4.53 -20.91
CA SER A 60 -4.59 -3.70 -22.06
C SER A 60 -5.46 -3.86 -23.31
N SER A 61 -6.22 -4.98 -23.43
CA SER A 61 -7.19 -5.20 -24.51
C SER A 61 -8.58 -4.63 -24.19
N GLY A 62 -8.79 -4.15 -22.96
CA GLY A 62 -10.05 -3.60 -22.51
C GLY A 62 -10.96 -4.60 -21.80
N ASP A 63 -10.56 -5.87 -21.66
CA ASP A 63 -11.34 -6.90 -20.99
C ASP A 63 -11.27 -6.75 -19.45
N TRP A 64 -12.42 -6.99 -18.81
CA TRP A 64 -12.51 -7.01 -17.37
C TRP A 64 -12.02 -8.34 -16.81
N LYS A 65 -11.02 -8.27 -15.92
CA LYS A 65 -10.48 -9.43 -15.20
C LYS A 65 -10.78 -9.32 -13.72
N VAL A 66 -11.17 -10.43 -13.12
CA VAL A 66 -11.30 -10.61 -11.68
C VAL A 66 -10.14 -11.46 -11.21
N ARG A 67 -9.37 -10.98 -10.27
CA ARG A 67 -8.23 -11.69 -9.69
C ARG A 67 -8.32 -11.73 -8.17
N LEU A 68 -7.66 -12.73 -7.60
CA LEU A 68 -7.54 -12.86 -6.16
C LEU A 68 -6.47 -11.89 -5.65
N LYS A 69 -6.86 -10.96 -4.77
CA LYS A 69 -5.92 -10.03 -4.13
C LYS A 69 -5.49 -10.52 -2.75
N TYR A 70 -6.43 -11.02 -1.96
CA TYR A 70 -6.17 -11.62 -0.65
C TYR A 70 -6.95 -12.91 -0.50
N MET A 71 -6.30 -13.93 0.06
CA MET A 71 -6.93 -15.17 0.51
C MET A 71 -6.08 -15.75 1.63
N HIS A 72 -6.42 -15.44 2.86
CA HIS A 72 -5.63 -15.84 4.01
C HIS A 72 -6.48 -16.23 5.21
N ALA A 73 -5.89 -17.02 6.08
CA ALA A 73 -6.36 -17.28 7.42
C ALA A 73 -5.57 -16.42 8.41
N LYS A 74 -6.28 -15.64 9.23
CA LYS A 74 -5.70 -14.86 10.34
C LYS A 74 -5.98 -15.58 11.64
N PHE A 75 -4.93 -15.83 12.41
CA PHE A 75 -4.97 -16.43 13.73
C PHE A 75 -4.56 -15.38 14.77
N VAL A 76 -5.50 -14.93 15.58
CA VAL A 76 -5.25 -14.01 16.69
C VAL A 76 -4.93 -14.83 17.93
N LEU A 77 -3.75 -14.64 18.47
CA LEU A 77 -3.33 -15.34 19.68
C LEU A 77 -3.91 -14.65 20.93
N PRO A 78 -4.47 -15.39 21.88
CA PRO A 78 -5.06 -14.81 23.09
C PRO A 78 -3.97 -14.44 24.11
N VAL A 79 -3.00 -13.63 23.67
CA VAL A 79 -1.90 -13.15 24.49
C VAL A 79 -2.03 -11.64 24.65
N GLU A 80 -2.17 -11.21 25.90
CA GLU A 80 -2.12 -9.80 26.28
C GLU A 80 -1.15 -9.65 27.44
N THR A 81 -0.13 -8.84 27.23
CA THR A 81 0.87 -8.48 28.24
C THR A 81 0.97 -6.96 28.35
N ALA A 82 1.80 -6.48 29.26
CA ALA A 82 2.08 -5.05 29.34
C ALA A 82 2.77 -4.51 28.07
N TRP A 83 3.42 -5.36 27.28
CA TRP A 83 4.25 -4.98 26.13
C TRP A 83 3.67 -5.36 24.76
N VAL A 84 2.80 -6.37 24.72
CA VAL A 84 2.27 -6.95 23.48
C VAL A 84 0.76 -7.16 23.62
N THR A 85 0.02 -6.69 22.62
CA THR A 85 -1.43 -6.85 22.50
C THR A 85 -1.79 -7.35 21.09
N GLU A 86 -2.75 -8.27 21.02
CA GLU A 86 -3.29 -8.85 19.78
C GLU A 86 -2.23 -9.41 18.81
N PRO A 87 -1.24 -10.19 19.29
CA PRO A 87 -0.34 -10.86 18.37
C PRO A 87 -1.12 -11.79 17.45
N ASN A 88 -0.80 -11.75 16.17
CA ASN A 88 -1.52 -12.54 15.18
C ASN A 88 -0.60 -13.03 14.06
N VAL A 89 -1.03 -14.11 13.42
CA VAL A 89 -0.35 -14.69 12.25
C VAL A 89 -1.35 -14.77 11.11
N GLU A 90 -0.97 -14.26 9.96
CA GLU A 90 -1.70 -14.42 8.69
C GLU A 90 -0.93 -15.37 7.78
N PHE A 91 -1.62 -16.34 7.17
CA PHE A 91 -1.05 -17.32 6.27
C PHE A 91 -1.89 -17.46 5.00
N GLY A 92 -1.25 -17.40 3.85
CA GLY A 92 -1.87 -17.48 2.52
C GLY A 92 -1.43 -16.32 1.63
N LEU A 93 -2.34 -15.80 0.82
CA LEU A 93 -2.14 -14.57 0.05
C LEU A 93 -2.48 -13.40 0.96
N VAL A 94 -1.45 -12.79 1.55
CA VAL A 94 -1.52 -11.85 2.67
C VAL A 94 -1.10 -10.44 2.27
N HIS A 95 -1.34 -9.48 3.16
CA HIS A 95 -0.75 -8.15 3.06
C HIS A 95 0.75 -8.19 3.38
N GLY A 96 1.55 -7.46 2.62
CA GLY A 96 2.87 -7.05 3.08
C GLY A 96 2.75 -6.09 4.29
N PRO A 97 3.79 -5.98 5.14
CA PRO A 97 3.72 -5.26 6.41
C PRO A 97 3.52 -3.74 6.27
N TRP A 98 3.73 -3.16 5.10
CA TRP A 98 3.79 -1.71 4.90
C TRP A 98 2.51 -1.08 4.41
N PHE A 99 1.91 -1.57 3.32
CA PHE A 99 0.84 -0.82 2.64
C PHE A 99 -0.44 -0.71 3.43
N ASP A 100 -0.88 -1.79 4.09
CA ASP A 100 -2.07 -1.71 4.94
C ASP A 100 -1.89 -0.65 6.04
N TYR A 101 -0.67 -0.53 6.58
CA TYR A 101 -0.34 0.50 7.56
C TYR A 101 -0.31 1.91 6.95
N GLU A 102 0.37 2.12 5.82
CA GLU A 102 0.48 3.41 5.15
C GLU A 102 -0.87 3.91 4.62
N GLU A 103 -1.68 3.02 4.02
CA GLU A 103 -3.02 3.32 3.49
C GLU A 103 -4.04 3.67 4.58
N ASN A 104 -3.82 3.24 5.82
CA ASN A 104 -4.65 3.65 6.95
C ASN A 104 -4.31 5.05 7.47
N ILE A 105 -3.11 5.56 7.22
CA ILE A 105 -2.68 6.92 7.52
C ILE A 105 -3.06 7.85 6.35
N ASN A 106 -2.55 7.56 5.14
CA ASN A 106 -2.96 8.24 3.92
C ASN A 106 -4.17 7.53 3.31
N ARG A 107 -5.37 7.97 3.64
CA ARG A 107 -6.64 7.34 3.25
C ARG A 107 -7.05 7.62 1.80
N TYR A 108 -6.24 8.38 1.04
CA TYR A 108 -6.55 8.80 -0.33
C TYR A 108 -5.94 7.88 -1.38
N ARG A 109 -6.16 6.56 -1.22
CA ARG A 109 -5.77 5.54 -2.21
C ARG A 109 -6.35 5.80 -3.61
N MET A 110 -7.42 6.58 -3.69
CA MET A 110 -8.07 7.02 -4.91
C MET A 110 -7.23 8.05 -5.72
N GLN A 111 -6.24 8.71 -5.11
CA GLN A 111 -5.22 9.51 -5.83
C GLN A 111 -4.33 8.61 -6.69
N GLY A 112 -4.19 7.34 -6.31
CA GLY A 112 -3.28 6.34 -6.86
C GLY A 112 -2.57 5.56 -5.77
N THR A 113 -1.59 4.77 -6.16
CA THR A 113 -0.81 3.91 -5.26
C THR A 113 0.09 4.69 -4.29
N MET A 114 0.49 4.06 -3.19
CA MET A 114 1.40 4.64 -2.21
C MET A 114 2.81 4.81 -2.79
N PHE A 115 3.67 5.52 -2.08
CA PHE A 115 4.97 6.01 -2.58
C PHE A 115 5.85 4.92 -3.20
N VAL A 116 6.19 3.88 -2.46
CA VAL A 116 7.08 2.82 -2.95
C VAL A 116 6.38 1.87 -3.95
N GLU A 117 5.06 1.68 -3.85
CA GLU A 117 4.27 0.92 -4.81
C GLU A 117 4.17 1.64 -6.15
N ARG A 118 3.92 2.95 -6.13
CA ARG A 118 3.80 3.80 -7.33
C ARG A 118 5.08 3.77 -8.17
N ASN A 119 6.22 3.69 -7.51
CA ASN A 119 7.52 3.64 -8.16
C ASN A 119 7.96 2.21 -8.56
N GLY A 120 7.04 1.23 -8.46
CA GLY A 120 7.24 -0.13 -8.94
C GLY A 120 8.25 -0.93 -8.14
N VAL A 121 8.45 -0.60 -6.86
CA VAL A 121 9.41 -1.30 -6.00
C VAL A 121 8.83 -2.58 -5.45
N ILE A 122 7.53 -2.54 -5.04
CA ILE A 122 6.83 -3.63 -4.34
C ILE A 122 5.33 -3.60 -4.67
N ASN A 123 4.67 -4.75 -4.61
CA ASN A 123 3.21 -4.90 -4.65
C ASN A 123 2.61 -5.04 -3.25
N SER A 124 1.31 -4.76 -3.13
CA SER A 124 0.59 -4.70 -1.84
C SER A 124 0.30 -6.05 -1.19
N ALA A 125 0.46 -7.16 -1.91
CA ALA A 125 0.16 -8.51 -1.43
C ALA A 125 1.09 -9.56 -2.04
N ASP A 126 1.34 -10.61 -1.29
CA ASP A 126 2.11 -11.77 -1.74
C ASP A 126 1.69 -13.03 -0.97
N THR A 127 2.03 -14.20 -1.49
CA THR A 127 1.82 -15.47 -0.80
C THR A 127 2.92 -15.72 0.24
N GLY A 128 2.51 -15.90 1.48
CA GLY A 128 3.48 -16.08 2.57
C GLY A 128 2.84 -16.11 3.95
N VAL A 129 3.64 -15.72 4.93
CA VAL A 129 3.26 -15.62 6.34
C VAL A 129 3.60 -14.24 6.86
N THR A 130 2.65 -13.58 7.49
CA THR A 130 2.85 -12.32 8.22
C THR A 130 2.58 -12.56 9.70
N VAL A 131 3.47 -12.08 10.55
CA VAL A 131 3.28 -11.98 12.01
C VAL A 131 3.15 -10.51 12.36
N ALA A 132 2.13 -10.15 13.12
CA ALA A 132 1.90 -8.76 13.51
C ALA A 132 1.45 -8.67 14.97
N MET A 133 1.75 -7.55 15.63
CA MET A 133 1.35 -7.26 16.99
C MET A 133 1.35 -5.77 17.28
N LEU A 134 0.56 -5.37 18.26
CA LEU A 134 0.61 -4.05 18.84
C LEU A 134 1.63 -4.02 19.99
N LEU A 135 2.32 -2.88 20.14
CA LEU A 135 3.25 -2.63 21.23
C LEU A 135 2.54 -1.85 22.33
N GLY A 136 2.61 -2.38 23.56
CA GLY A 136 1.90 -1.85 24.72
C GLY A 136 0.40 -2.18 24.70
N LYS A 137 -0.36 -1.48 25.52
CA LYS A 137 -1.82 -1.55 25.54
C LYS A 137 -2.42 -0.79 24.36
N LYS A 138 -3.72 -0.92 24.14
CA LYS A 138 -4.42 -0.07 23.17
C LYS A 138 -4.57 1.34 23.72
N LEU A 139 -4.39 2.33 22.85
CA LEU A 139 -4.72 3.72 23.11
C LEU A 139 -6.18 3.87 23.54
N PRO A 140 -6.52 4.94 24.29
CA PRO A 140 -7.89 5.20 24.74
C PRO A 140 -8.90 5.18 23.61
N LYS A 141 -10.13 4.71 23.89
CA LYS A 141 -11.20 4.66 22.89
C LYS A 141 -11.52 6.03 22.30
N ALA A 142 -11.39 7.11 23.07
CA ALA A 142 -11.59 8.46 22.57
C ALA A 142 -10.63 8.77 21.41
N TYR A 143 -9.33 8.48 21.56
CA TYR A 143 -8.35 8.62 20.49
C TYR A 143 -8.70 7.74 19.27
N GLN A 144 -9.08 6.49 19.51
CA GLN A 144 -9.43 5.56 18.43
C GLN A 144 -10.66 6.02 17.63
N GLN A 145 -11.59 6.76 18.25
CA GLN A 145 -12.79 7.28 17.59
C GLN A 145 -12.56 8.61 16.86
N SER A 146 -11.70 9.48 17.40
CA SER A 146 -11.49 10.81 16.84
C SER A 146 -10.33 10.88 15.84
N VAL A 147 -9.34 10.01 15.96
CA VAL A 147 -8.11 10.05 15.12
C VAL A 147 -8.00 8.82 14.24
N SER A 148 -7.73 7.64 14.83
CA SER A 148 -7.58 6.38 14.10
C SER A 148 -7.77 5.18 15.01
N ASN A 149 -8.56 4.19 14.56
CA ASN A 149 -8.75 2.90 15.22
C ASN A 149 -7.78 1.83 14.71
N GLU A 150 -6.97 2.15 13.71
CA GLU A 150 -6.01 1.23 13.12
C GLU A 150 -4.67 1.32 13.86
N TYR A 151 -4.05 0.18 14.08
CA TYR A 151 -2.76 0.05 14.79
C TYR A 151 -2.68 0.84 16.12
N PRO A 152 -3.65 0.70 17.03
CA PRO A 152 -3.79 1.54 18.20
C PRO A 152 -2.87 1.16 19.38
N GLY A 153 -1.73 0.55 19.12
CA GLY A 153 -0.76 0.23 20.17
C GLY A 153 -0.17 1.48 20.81
N GLU A 154 -0.15 1.53 22.14
CA GLU A 154 0.33 2.65 22.94
C GLU A 154 1.77 3.07 22.59
N PHE A 155 2.63 2.09 22.30
CA PHE A 155 4.02 2.32 21.89
C PHE A 155 4.25 2.05 20.39
N GLY A 156 3.19 1.68 19.64
CA GLY A 156 3.27 1.41 18.21
C GLY A 156 2.86 0.00 17.81
N SER A 157 3.48 -0.54 16.75
CA SER A 157 3.19 -1.88 16.22
C SER A 157 4.37 -2.44 15.44
N ILE A 158 4.44 -3.77 15.35
CA ILE A 158 5.44 -4.50 14.56
C ILE A 158 4.68 -5.45 13.63
N ALA A 159 5.20 -5.60 12.40
CA ALA A 159 4.80 -6.65 11.48
C ALA A 159 6.04 -7.13 10.71
N PHE A 160 6.16 -8.44 10.50
CA PHE A 160 7.21 -9.03 9.69
C PHE A 160 6.73 -10.33 9.05
N GLY A 161 7.35 -10.72 7.96
CA GLY A 161 6.93 -11.91 7.25
C GLY A 161 7.95 -12.43 6.25
N VAL A 162 7.65 -13.62 5.74
CA VAL A 162 8.41 -14.28 4.68
C VAL A 162 7.43 -14.61 3.56
N TYR A 163 7.78 -14.21 2.35
CA TYR A 163 6.92 -14.28 1.17
C TYR A 163 7.63 -14.93 0.00
N ASN A 164 6.86 -15.36 -0.98
CA ASN A 164 7.41 -15.91 -2.20
C ASN A 164 8.24 -14.88 -2.99
N GLY A 165 7.78 -13.64 -3.10
CA GLY A 165 8.48 -12.57 -3.79
C GLY A 165 7.91 -12.18 -5.14
N GLY A 166 6.92 -12.93 -5.68
CA GLY A 166 6.30 -12.65 -6.97
C GLY A 166 5.18 -11.60 -6.93
N GLY A 167 4.58 -11.41 -5.78
CA GLY A 167 3.37 -10.62 -5.63
C GLY A 167 2.10 -11.42 -5.99
N TYR A 168 0.93 -10.78 -5.90
CA TYR A 168 -0.36 -11.49 -6.00
C TYR A 168 -0.85 -11.73 -7.45
N HIS A 169 -0.12 -11.30 -8.46
CA HIS A 169 -0.53 -11.39 -9.87
C HIS A 169 0.59 -11.81 -10.82
N ALA A 170 1.64 -12.40 -10.29
CA ALA A 170 2.73 -12.97 -11.07
C ALA A 170 2.97 -14.43 -10.68
N ALA A 171 3.45 -15.23 -11.62
CA ALA A 171 3.93 -16.57 -11.33
C ALA A 171 5.27 -16.50 -10.57
N GLU A 172 5.55 -17.50 -9.74
CA GLU A 172 6.84 -17.65 -9.08
C GLU A 172 7.87 -18.18 -10.08
N ASN A 173 8.91 -17.39 -10.34
CA ASN A 173 9.94 -17.72 -11.34
C ASN A 173 11.25 -18.21 -10.71
N ASN A 174 11.35 -18.22 -9.39
CA ASN A 174 12.51 -18.72 -8.63
C ASN A 174 12.11 -19.32 -7.28
N THR A 175 13.04 -19.90 -6.57
CA THR A 175 12.82 -20.53 -5.25
C THR A 175 13.18 -19.63 -4.07
N ASN A 176 13.65 -18.41 -4.32
CA ASN A 176 14.00 -17.46 -3.27
C ASN A 176 12.79 -17.06 -2.47
N LYS A 177 13.03 -16.64 -1.24
CA LYS A 177 12.02 -16.02 -0.38
C LYS A 177 12.47 -14.63 -0.01
N VAL A 178 11.47 -13.78 0.23
CA VAL A 178 11.66 -12.38 0.59
C VAL A 178 11.25 -12.19 2.03
N PHE A 179 12.10 -11.56 2.80
CA PHE A 179 11.80 -11.10 4.15
C PHE A 179 11.37 -9.63 4.08
N GLU A 180 10.24 -9.32 4.69
CA GLU A 180 9.78 -7.95 4.88
C GLU A 180 9.48 -7.70 6.36
N SER A 181 9.80 -6.51 6.85
CA SER A 181 9.45 -6.12 8.20
C SER A 181 9.13 -4.63 8.31
N ARG A 182 8.16 -4.32 9.16
CA ARG A 182 7.83 -2.97 9.58
C ARG A 182 7.87 -2.87 11.10
N VAL A 183 8.57 -1.86 11.59
CA VAL A 183 8.53 -1.44 12.98
C VAL A 183 8.01 -0.02 13.02
N SER A 184 6.94 0.23 13.74
CA SER A 184 6.40 1.57 13.99
C SER A 184 6.40 1.82 15.48
N VAL A 185 6.96 2.95 15.90
CA VAL A 185 7.02 3.34 17.30
C VAL A 185 6.35 4.70 17.52
N ARG A 186 5.71 4.84 18.67
CA ARG A 186 5.25 6.12 19.20
C ARG A 186 6.28 6.59 20.23
N PRO A 187 7.24 7.45 19.85
CA PRO A 187 8.40 7.76 20.70
C PRO A 187 8.02 8.47 21.98
N LEU A 188 6.89 9.16 21.99
CA LEU A 188 6.33 9.85 23.16
C LEU A 188 5.16 9.08 23.78
N GLY A 189 4.88 7.87 23.29
CA GLY A 189 3.84 6.98 23.81
C GLY A 189 2.49 7.68 23.96
N PRO A 190 1.80 7.49 25.10
CA PRO A 190 0.47 8.07 25.32
C PRO A 190 0.48 9.61 25.53
N ILE A 191 1.66 10.24 25.71
CA ILE A 191 1.75 11.70 25.90
C ILE A 191 1.46 12.42 24.57
N LEU A 192 1.99 11.90 23.45
CA LEU A 192 1.75 12.39 22.09
C LEU A 192 1.55 11.21 21.15
N PRO A 193 0.39 10.51 21.22
CA PRO A 193 0.12 9.32 20.45
C PRO A 193 -0.01 9.57 18.95
N ASN A 194 -0.18 10.82 18.57
CA ASN A 194 -0.30 11.30 17.20
C ASN A 194 0.96 11.10 16.35
N LEU A 195 2.14 11.17 16.99
CA LEU A 195 3.43 11.04 16.32
C LEU A 195 3.88 9.58 16.28
N GLN A 196 4.17 9.09 15.07
CA GLN A 196 4.76 7.77 14.84
C GLN A 196 6.00 7.87 13.97
N LEU A 197 7.00 7.06 14.28
CA LEU A 197 8.17 6.82 13.44
C LEU A 197 8.15 5.36 12.99
N SER A 198 8.26 5.13 11.70
CA SER A 198 8.15 3.81 11.11
C SER A 198 9.34 3.49 10.23
N TYR A 199 9.73 2.22 10.21
CA TYR A 199 10.82 1.72 9.39
C TYR A 199 10.38 0.45 8.67
N LEU A 200 10.63 0.39 7.35
CA LEU A 200 10.43 -0.76 6.49
C LEU A 200 11.78 -1.32 6.07
N LEU A 201 11.95 -2.62 6.18
CA LEU A 201 13.04 -3.37 5.61
C LEU A 201 12.50 -4.44 4.66
N ILE A 202 13.05 -4.50 3.43
CA ILE A 202 12.85 -5.59 2.49
C ILE A 202 14.22 -6.19 2.16
N TYR A 203 14.29 -7.52 2.19
CA TYR A 203 15.49 -8.26 1.87
C TYR A 203 15.14 -9.54 1.10
N GLY A 204 15.56 -9.60 -0.16
CA GLY A 204 15.31 -10.75 -1.02
C GLY A 204 15.90 -10.57 -2.41
N LYS A 205 15.30 -11.26 -3.37
CA LYS A 205 15.63 -11.21 -4.79
C LYS A 205 14.40 -10.96 -5.62
N GLY A 206 14.56 -10.29 -6.76
CA GLY A 206 13.50 -10.08 -7.74
C GLY A 206 13.04 -11.39 -8.37
N ASN A 207 11.78 -11.43 -8.78
CA ASN A 207 11.10 -12.64 -9.26
C ASN A 207 11.44 -12.94 -10.73
N THR A 208 12.69 -13.25 -11.01
CA THR A 208 13.16 -13.76 -12.33
C THR A 208 13.82 -15.11 -12.16
N PRO A 209 13.90 -15.94 -13.24
CA PRO A 209 14.71 -17.16 -13.24
C PRO A 209 16.17 -16.88 -12.89
N ALA A 210 16.93 -17.91 -12.51
CA ALA A 210 18.36 -17.81 -12.19
C ALA A 210 19.21 -17.31 -13.36
N GLN A 211 18.73 -17.51 -14.59
CA GLN A 211 19.30 -16.98 -15.83
C GLN A 211 18.19 -16.42 -16.70
N VAL A 212 18.39 -15.27 -17.29
CA VAL A 212 17.48 -14.62 -18.22
C VAL A 212 18.21 -14.44 -19.55
N CYS A 213 17.58 -14.87 -20.64
CA CYS A 213 18.12 -14.74 -21.98
C CYS A 213 17.16 -13.93 -22.88
N ASP A 214 17.68 -13.31 -23.92
CA ASP A 214 16.87 -12.71 -24.97
C ASP A 214 16.10 -13.76 -25.78
N ASP A 215 15.20 -13.33 -26.64
CA ASP A 215 14.35 -14.21 -27.47
C ASP A 215 15.16 -15.14 -28.39
N THR A 216 16.40 -14.81 -28.68
CA THR A 216 17.32 -15.62 -29.51
C THR A 216 18.13 -16.63 -28.70
N GLY A 217 18.17 -16.47 -27.37
CA GLY A 217 19.03 -17.24 -26.48
C GLY A 217 20.52 -16.91 -26.59
N ALA A 218 20.90 -15.90 -27.39
CA ALA A 218 22.28 -15.53 -27.64
C ALA A 218 22.88 -14.65 -26.53
N ASN A 219 22.07 -13.79 -25.94
CA ASN A 219 22.51 -12.92 -24.87
C ASN A 219 21.80 -13.30 -23.57
N CYS A 220 22.57 -13.86 -22.64
CA CYS A 220 22.06 -14.24 -21.33
C CYS A 220 22.79 -13.46 -20.23
N TYR A 221 22.08 -13.13 -19.17
CA TYR A 221 22.64 -12.51 -17.97
C TYR A 221 22.14 -13.23 -16.71
N PRO A 222 22.85 -13.10 -15.58
CA PRO A 222 22.38 -13.63 -14.31
C PRO A 222 21.02 -13.04 -13.92
N GLY A 223 20.07 -13.88 -13.62
CA GLY A 223 18.77 -13.48 -13.08
C GLY A 223 18.79 -13.34 -11.56
N GLU A 224 17.59 -13.32 -10.97
CA GLU A 224 17.39 -13.17 -9.51
C GLU A 224 18.14 -11.94 -8.95
N PRO A 225 17.94 -10.73 -9.53
CA PRO A 225 18.65 -9.54 -9.08
C PRO A 225 18.31 -9.25 -7.61
N ALA A 226 19.24 -8.65 -6.88
CA ALA A 226 18.99 -8.26 -5.50
C ALA A 226 17.77 -7.32 -5.42
N TRP A 227 16.81 -7.62 -4.53
CA TRP A 227 15.73 -6.73 -4.16
C TRP A 227 15.85 -6.38 -2.68
N ARG A 228 16.20 -5.13 -2.41
CA ARG A 228 16.42 -4.61 -1.06
C ARG A 228 15.89 -3.20 -0.95
N LEU A 229 15.18 -2.92 0.13
CA LEU A 229 14.65 -1.59 0.43
C LEU A 229 14.80 -1.31 1.93
N ASN A 230 15.21 -0.08 2.22
CA ASN A 230 15.11 0.55 3.53
C ASN A 230 14.27 1.80 3.36
N ALA A 231 13.19 1.92 4.11
CA ALA A 231 12.37 3.14 4.09
C ALA A 231 12.03 3.57 5.51
N GLY A 232 12.06 4.87 5.74
CA GLY A 232 11.65 5.50 6.97
C GLY A 232 10.46 6.42 6.72
N MET A 233 9.52 6.48 7.66
CA MET A 233 8.38 7.40 7.64
C MET A 233 8.17 8.01 9.01
N ALA A 234 8.05 9.33 9.06
CA ALA A 234 7.43 10.03 10.17
C ALA A 234 5.98 10.32 9.80
N SER A 235 5.04 10.03 10.69
CA SER A 235 3.64 10.36 10.51
C SER A 235 3.07 11.06 11.74
N PHE A 236 2.18 12.00 11.49
CA PHE A 236 1.41 12.68 12.51
C PHE A 236 -0.07 12.64 12.11
N GLU A 237 -0.91 12.14 13.01
CA GLU A 237 -2.35 12.03 12.78
C GLU A 237 -3.12 12.71 13.91
N ASP A 238 -3.96 13.68 13.56
CA ASP A 238 -4.84 14.40 14.46
C ASP A 238 -6.26 14.45 13.87
N GLU A 239 -7.22 14.91 14.64
CA GLU A 239 -8.60 15.09 14.19
C GLU A 239 -8.70 16.03 12.98
N TYR A 240 -7.84 17.06 12.89
CA TYR A 240 -7.89 18.11 11.88
C TYR A 240 -6.76 18.03 10.85
N PHE A 241 -5.74 17.25 11.13
CA PHE A 241 -4.54 17.25 10.30
C PHE A 241 -3.88 15.87 10.25
N VAL A 242 -3.45 15.46 9.05
CA VAL A 242 -2.58 14.29 8.86
C VAL A 242 -1.39 14.73 8.03
N ALA A 243 -0.20 14.31 8.42
CA ALA A 243 1.01 14.49 7.63
C ALA A 243 1.88 13.26 7.66
N THR A 244 2.55 12.98 6.54
CA THR A 244 3.63 12.01 6.47
C THR A 244 4.83 12.58 5.73
N ALA A 245 6.03 12.20 6.18
CA ALA A 245 7.28 12.41 5.47
C ALA A 245 8.01 11.08 5.37
N GLN A 246 8.41 10.68 4.17
CA GLN A 246 9.05 9.39 3.90
C GLN A 246 10.37 9.59 3.18
N VAL A 247 11.32 8.71 3.47
CA VAL A 247 12.57 8.55 2.72
C VAL A 247 12.78 7.06 2.44
N ALA A 248 13.32 6.74 1.28
CA ALA A 248 13.58 5.37 0.89
C ALA A 248 14.89 5.25 0.11
N LYS A 249 15.62 4.13 0.32
CA LYS A 249 16.83 3.79 -0.41
C LYS A 249 16.92 2.28 -0.59
N GLY A 250 17.27 1.85 -1.81
CA GLY A 250 17.30 0.44 -2.12
C GLY A 250 17.99 0.09 -3.42
N ARG A 251 17.69 -1.12 -3.90
CA ARG A 251 18.07 -1.61 -5.23
C ARG A 251 17.11 -2.68 -5.69
N GLY A 252 16.90 -2.73 -7.01
CA GLY A 252 15.99 -3.68 -7.64
C GLY A 252 14.55 -3.52 -7.17
N ASN A 253 13.72 -4.41 -7.65
CA ASN A 253 12.30 -4.41 -7.33
C ASN A 253 11.75 -5.83 -7.29
N GLN A 254 10.54 -5.99 -6.83
CA GLN A 254 9.85 -7.28 -6.68
C GLN A 254 9.83 -8.11 -7.96
N SER A 255 9.51 -7.52 -9.10
CA SER A 255 9.46 -8.23 -10.38
C SER A 255 10.84 -8.59 -10.95
N GLY A 256 11.93 -8.01 -10.43
CA GLY A 256 13.28 -8.17 -10.99
C GLY A 256 13.53 -7.41 -12.29
N SER A 257 12.66 -6.46 -12.66
CA SER A 257 12.74 -5.70 -13.91
C SER A 257 13.62 -4.44 -13.83
N LYS A 258 14.00 -4.01 -12.62
CA LYS A 258 14.86 -2.84 -12.42
C LYS A 258 16.32 -3.26 -12.36
N ILE A 259 16.89 -3.53 -13.54
CA ILE A 259 18.25 -4.03 -13.76
C ILE A 259 18.96 -3.22 -14.86
N ASP A 260 20.27 -3.24 -14.85
CA ASP A 260 21.12 -2.76 -15.95
C ASP A 260 21.29 -3.82 -17.05
N ALA A 261 22.06 -3.48 -18.07
CA ALA A 261 22.32 -4.39 -19.20
C ALA A 261 23.10 -5.68 -18.82
N ALA A 262 23.75 -5.70 -17.67
CA ALA A 262 24.46 -6.86 -17.13
C ALA A 262 23.60 -7.72 -16.19
N GLY A 263 22.31 -7.35 -15.98
CA GLY A 263 21.40 -8.02 -15.06
C GLY A 263 21.58 -7.60 -13.59
N ALA A 264 22.41 -6.61 -13.29
CA ALA A 264 22.59 -6.13 -11.94
C ALA A 264 21.45 -5.18 -11.53
N ALA A 265 20.99 -5.33 -10.28
CA ALA A 265 19.88 -4.52 -9.75
C ALA A 265 20.24 -3.03 -9.70
N LEU A 266 19.42 -2.19 -10.33
CA LEU A 266 19.54 -0.73 -10.28
C LEU A 266 19.36 -0.22 -8.85
N THR A 267 20.15 0.78 -8.47
CA THR A 267 19.97 1.51 -7.21
C THR A 267 18.74 2.39 -7.28
N SER A 268 18.10 2.62 -6.15
CA SER A 268 16.96 3.53 -6.04
C SER A 268 17.02 4.33 -4.75
N GLU A 269 16.50 5.55 -4.81
CA GLU A 269 16.28 6.39 -3.66
C GLU A 269 15.16 7.39 -3.93
N GLY A 270 14.52 7.87 -2.88
CA GLY A 270 13.46 8.85 -3.04
C GLY A 270 12.91 9.35 -1.70
N TYR A 271 12.04 10.34 -1.80
CA TYR A 271 11.33 10.91 -0.67
C TYR A 271 9.93 11.33 -1.05
N SER A 272 9.03 11.36 -0.07
CA SER A 272 7.63 11.72 -0.24
C SER A 272 7.15 12.52 0.95
N GLY A 273 6.30 13.51 0.68
CA GLY A 273 5.56 14.25 1.68
C GLY A 273 4.06 14.24 1.34
N PHE A 274 3.22 13.96 2.33
CA PHE A 274 1.77 14.03 2.21
C PHE A 274 1.20 14.86 3.35
N ALA A 275 0.17 15.65 3.07
CA ALA A 275 -0.60 16.37 4.07
C ALA A 275 -2.09 16.37 3.72
N GLU A 276 -2.91 16.25 4.75
CA GLU A 276 -4.36 16.45 4.73
C GLU A 276 -4.72 17.51 5.77
N VAL A 277 -5.47 18.52 5.37
CA VAL A 277 -6.13 19.45 6.29
C VAL A 277 -7.63 19.15 6.24
N ARG A 278 -8.18 18.73 7.37
CA ARG A 278 -9.60 18.37 7.52
C ARG A 278 -10.45 19.58 7.89
N LEU A 279 -11.57 19.70 7.24
CA LEU A 279 -12.56 20.76 7.45
C LEU A 279 -13.87 20.09 7.88
N PRO A 280 -13.98 19.64 9.14
CA PRO A 280 -15.09 18.78 9.59
C PRO A 280 -16.45 19.47 9.51
N TRP A 281 -16.50 20.79 9.59
CA TRP A 281 -17.77 21.56 9.49
C TRP A 281 -18.40 21.55 8.09
N ILE A 282 -17.69 21.08 7.05
CA ILE A 282 -18.20 20.90 5.69
C ILE A 282 -17.90 19.50 5.16
N ASP A 283 -17.56 18.53 6.03
CA ASP A 283 -17.22 17.16 5.68
C ASP A 283 -16.15 17.04 4.56
N SER A 284 -15.19 17.97 4.55
CA SER A 284 -14.23 18.09 3.46
C SER A 284 -12.76 18.04 3.93
N SER A 285 -11.86 17.89 2.98
CA SER A 285 -10.41 18.00 3.23
C SER A 285 -9.69 18.59 2.02
N LEU A 286 -8.61 19.32 2.30
CA LEU A 286 -7.59 19.66 1.33
C LEU A 286 -6.46 18.63 1.46
N VAL A 287 -6.00 18.10 0.35
CA VAL A 287 -4.92 17.11 0.31
C VAL A 287 -3.82 17.55 -0.63
N GLY A 288 -2.58 17.30 -0.23
CA GLY A 288 -1.39 17.57 -1.03
C GLY A 288 -0.37 16.46 -0.87
N ARG A 289 0.33 16.13 -1.94
CA ARG A 289 1.40 15.14 -1.94
C ARG A 289 2.49 15.56 -2.93
N TYR A 290 3.73 15.35 -2.52
CA TYR A 290 4.89 15.46 -3.37
C TYR A 290 5.74 14.19 -3.23
N ASP A 291 6.14 13.60 -4.37
CA ASP A 291 7.02 12.44 -4.44
C ASP A 291 8.23 12.78 -5.33
N HIS A 292 9.43 12.41 -4.91
CA HIS A 292 10.62 12.31 -5.73
C HIS A 292 11.15 10.88 -5.70
N TRP A 293 11.41 10.29 -6.86
CA TRP A 293 12.00 8.96 -6.95
C TRP A 293 13.05 8.89 -8.03
N ASN A 294 14.17 8.27 -7.72
CA ASN A 294 15.31 8.12 -8.62
C ASN A 294 15.65 6.63 -8.81
N TRP A 295 15.79 6.22 -10.06
CA TRP A 295 16.36 4.95 -10.46
C TRP A 295 17.69 5.18 -11.17
N ALA A 296 18.82 4.78 -10.53
CA ALA A 296 20.17 4.82 -11.10
C ALA A 296 20.54 6.19 -11.72
N GLY A 297 20.15 7.30 -11.09
CA GLY A 297 20.46 8.64 -11.54
C GLY A 297 19.39 9.31 -12.43
N THR A 298 18.29 8.63 -12.74
CA THR A 298 17.15 9.22 -13.47
C THR A 298 15.99 9.42 -12.49
N GLY A 299 15.65 10.68 -12.25
CA GLY A 299 14.63 11.09 -11.30
C GLY A 299 13.24 11.27 -11.93
N THR A 300 12.23 11.25 -11.09
CA THR A 300 10.86 11.64 -11.41
C THR A 300 10.27 12.39 -10.24
N ASP A 301 9.82 13.60 -10.47
CA ASP A 301 9.05 14.38 -9.53
C ASP A 301 7.55 14.19 -9.77
N ARG A 302 6.76 14.21 -8.71
CA ARG A 302 5.31 14.15 -8.82
C ARG A 302 4.63 15.03 -7.78
N VAL A 303 3.65 15.79 -8.22
CA VAL A 303 2.83 16.65 -7.38
C VAL A 303 1.37 16.23 -7.52
N ILE A 304 0.68 16.05 -6.39
CA ILE A 304 -0.76 15.83 -6.37
C ILE A 304 -1.37 16.85 -5.40
N ALA A 305 -2.44 17.51 -5.82
CA ALA A 305 -3.22 18.40 -4.98
C ALA A 305 -4.71 18.17 -5.23
N GLY A 306 -5.52 18.20 -4.18
CA GLY A 306 -6.94 17.90 -4.34
C GLY A 306 -7.82 18.40 -3.21
N PHE A 307 -9.12 18.38 -3.50
CA PHE A 307 -10.20 18.65 -2.58
C PHE A 307 -11.10 17.41 -2.47
N ALA A 308 -11.31 16.94 -1.25
CA ALA A 308 -12.14 15.77 -0.95
C ALA A 308 -13.40 16.20 -0.21
N TYR A 309 -14.55 15.61 -0.57
CA TYR A 309 -15.82 15.77 0.10
C TYR A 309 -16.39 14.41 0.50
N ARG A 310 -16.74 14.25 1.77
CA ARG A 310 -17.35 13.03 2.33
C ARG A 310 -18.87 13.16 2.27
N PHE A 311 -19.51 12.46 1.33
CA PHE A 311 -20.96 12.60 1.12
C PHE A 311 -21.79 11.59 1.93
N LEU A 312 -21.17 10.51 2.44
CA LEU A 312 -21.85 9.51 3.27
C LEU A 312 -20.82 8.78 4.16
N GLY A 313 -20.47 9.39 5.30
CA GLY A 313 -19.48 8.87 6.23
C GLY A 313 -18.05 8.82 5.66
N GLU A 314 -17.13 8.31 6.44
CA GLU A 314 -15.67 8.32 6.17
C GLU A 314 -15.24 7.55 4.90
N GLY A 315 -16.05 6.58 4.48
CA GLY A 315 -15.70 5.69 3.37
C GLY A 315 -16.23 6.13 2.01
N ASN A 316 -17.12 7.11 1.94
CA ASN A 316 -17.75 7.54 0.69
C ASN A 316 -17.32 8.97 0.37
N VAL A 317 -16.42 9.11 -0.59
CA VAL A 317 -15.65 10.33 -0.83
C VAL A 317 -15.69 10.69 -2.31
N VAL A 318 -15.92 11.95 -2.62
CA VAL A 318 -15.63 12.55 -3.93
C VAL A 318 -14.31 13.30 -3.80
N LEU A 319 -13.34 12.98 -4.64
CA LEU A 319 -12.06 13.67 -4.72
C LEU A 319 -11.92 14.32 -6.11
N LEU A 320 -11.72 15.62 -6.12
CA LEU A 320 -11.22 16.35 -7.28
C LEU A 320 -9.73 16.57 -7.07
N ASP A 321 -8.89 16.02 -7.94
CA ASP A 321 -7.44 16.15 -7.83
C ASP A 321 -6.76 16.44 -9.15
N TYR A 322 -5.64 17.14 -9.06
CA TYR A 322 -4.67 17.36 -10.13
C TYR A 322 -3.40 16.58 -9.77
N ASP A 323 -2.93 15.77 -10.72
CA ASP A 323 -1.76 14.91 -10.58
C ASP A 323 -0.80 15.19 -11.76
N ARG A 324 0.45 15.60 -11.47
CA ARG A 324 1.48 15.85 -12.48
C ARG A 324 2.75 15.07 -12.16
N SER A 325 3.25 14.37 -13.16
CA SER A 325 4.51 13.61 -13.13
C SER A 325 5.51 14.24 -14.09
N MET A 326 6.71 14.50 -13.62
CA MET A 326 7.78 15.23 -14.30
C MET A 326 9.06 14.36 -14.28
N PRO A 327 9.24 13.44 -15.26
CA PRO A 327 10.42 12.61 -15.35
C PRO A 327 11.61 13.41 -15.93
N ASP A 328 12.82 13.18 -15.39
CA ASP A 328 14.06 13.75 -15.92
C ASP A 328 14.28 13.35 -17.38
N GLY A 329 14.47 14.32 -18.25
CA GLY A 329 14.70 14.10 -19.68
C GLY A 329 13.51 13.50 -20.44
N GLY A 330 12.34 13.37 -19.78
CA GLY A 330 11.11 12.86 -20.38
C GLY A 330 10.06 13.94 -20.62
N THR A 331 8.88 13.51 -21.09
CA THR A 331 7.73 14.39 -21.28
C THR A 331 6.85 14.36 -20.06
N ASP A 332 6.48 15.50 -19.53
CA ASP A 332 5.53 15.64 -18.44
C ASP A 332 4.19 14.98 -18.77
N SER A 333 3.64 14.34 -17.78
CA SER A 333 2.27 13.80 -17.82
C SER A 333 1.45 14.46 -16.73
N TRP A 334 0.20 14.79 -17.00
CA TRP A 334 -0.70 15.32 -15.99
C TRP A 334 -2.14 14.87 -16.20
N GLU A 335 -2.90 14.83 -15.13
CA GLU A 335 -4.31 14.52 -15.15
C GLU A 335 -5.07 15.40 -14.13
N ALA A 336 -6.18 15.99 -14.56
CA ALA A 336 -7.20 16.51 -13.68
C ALA A 336 -8.36 15.51 -13.67
N LYS A 337 -8.71 15.00 -12.50
CA LYS A 337 -9.74 13.96 -12.38
C LYS A 337 -10.68 14.18 -11.21
N LEU A 338 -11.90 13.72 -11.39
CA LEU A 338 -12.89 13.54 -10.34
C LEU A 338 -12.99 12.02 -10.08
N THR A 339 -12.77 11.62 -8.84
CA THR A 339 -12.94 10.22 -8.42
C THR A 339 -14.01 10.11 -7.34
N VAL A 340 -14.97 9.23 -7.53
CA VAL A 340 -15.97 8.86 -6.53
C VAL A 340 -15.56 7.53 -5.91
N GLN A 341 -15.24 7.54 -4.63
CA GLN A 341 -15.08 6.33 -3.83
C GLN A 341 -16.42 5.94 -3.22
N VAL A 342 -16.85 4.72 -3.48
CA VAL A 342 -18.03 4.12 -2.85
C VAL A 342 -17.57 2.94 -2.02
N LYS A 343 -17.82 2.99 -0.73
CA LYS A 343 -17.52 1.92 0.24
C LYS A 343 -18.80 1.45 0.91
N VAL A 344 -19.11 0.19 0.71
CA VAL A 344 -20.19 -0.49 1.45
C VAL A 344 -19.50 -1.47 2.39
N PRO A 345 -19.72 -1.32 3.72
CA PRO A 345 -19.05 -2.14 4.75
C PRO A 345 -19.55 -3.58 4.80
#